data_15fd3c78cd4bc00148094e7e5a6a15cf
#
_entry.id   15fd3c78cd4bc00148094e7e5a6a15cf
#
_cell.length_a   1.000
_cell.length_b   1.000
_cell.length_c   1.000
_cell.angle_alpha   90.00
_cell.angle_beta   90.00
_cell.angle_gamma   90.00
#
_symmetry.space_group_name_H-M   'P 1'
#
loop_
_entity.id
_entity.type
_entity.pdbx_description
1 polymer ?
#
loop_
_entity_poly.entity_id
_entity_poly.type
_entity_poly.pdbx_seq_one_letter_code
_entity_poly.pdbx_strand_id
1 'polypeptide(L)'
;LHAQAGVDTETHLIVEQHVTDHANDKQEVAPCLERLGALPEVLGEIEALLADTGYHSEANLDRCATAGIDSYIPEARQRHNPPLAERLADDPPAPAGQPTPAAANAHRLRTRAGKARYAKRKATVETVFGIIKHVQGFRQFLLRGLQAVQGEWALVCLGWNLKRLFALKG
;
A
#
# COMPACT_ATOMS: atom_id res chain seq x y z
N LEU A 1 11.24 6.44 14.57
CA LEU A 1 9.83 6.54 14.20
C LEU A 1 9.71 6.55 12.68
N HIS A 2 8.74 5.80 12.15
CA HIS A 2 8.47 5.65 10.72
C HIS A 2 7.05 6.09 10.42
N ALA A 3 6.88 6.95 9.40
CA ALA A 3 5.57 7.33 8.90
C ALA A 3 5.06 6.28 7.92
N GLN A 4 3.86 5.80 8.14
CA GLN A 4 3.12 4.89 7.27
C GLN A 4 1.94 5.63 6.65
N ALA A 5 1.58 5.28 5.41
CA ALA A 5 0.39 5.80 4.75
C ALA A 5 -0.18 4.80 3.75
N GLY A 6 -1.47 4.55 3.83
CA GLY A 6 -2.26 3.91 2.81
C GLY A 6 -2.79 4.96 1.83
N VAL A 7 -2.47 4.80 0.55
CA VAL A 7 -2.83 5.77 -0.49
C VAL A 7 -3.73 5.11 -1.52
N ASP A 8 -4.87 5.71 -1.78
CA ASP A 8 -5.75 5.25 -2.84
C ASP A 8 -5.09 5.44 -4.22
N THR A 9 -5.13 4.38 -5.05
CA THR A 9 -4.39 4.32 -6.30
C THR A 9 -4.96 5.19 -7.42
N GLU A 10 -6.19 5.65 -7.28
CA GLU A 10 -6.87 6.44 -8.32
C GLU A 10 -6.94 7.92 -7.96
N THR A 11 -7.33 8.20 -6.72
CA THR A 11 -7.47 9.57 -6.25
C THR A 11 -6.17 10.14 -5.67
N HIS A 12 -5.20 9.31 -5.28
CA HIS A 12 -4.00 9.66 -4.51
C HIS A 12 -4.32 10.29 -3.14
N LEU A 13 -5.50 10.04 -2.60
CA LEU A 13 -5.84 10.43 -1.23
C LEU A 13 -5.18 9.48 -0.25
N ILE A 14 -4.69 10.01 0.85
CA ILE A 14 -4.22 9.22 1.99
C ILE A 14 -5.47 8.79 2.77
N VAL A 15 -5.79 7.51 2.73
CA VAL A 15 -6.98 6.94 3.38
C VAL A 15 -6.66 6.30 4.72
N GLU A 16 -5.39 5.98 4.95
CA GLU A 16 -4.87 5.47 6.22
C GLU A 16 -3.52 6.12 6.51
N GLN A 17 -3.24 6.44 7.77
CA GLN A 17 -1.96 6.97 8.20
C GLN A 17 -1.65 6.62 9.65
N HIS A 18 -0.40 6.33 9.94
CA HIS A 18 0.07 6.18 11.31
C HIS A 18 1.59 6.37 11.40
N VAL A 19 2.07 6.49 12.63
CA VAL A 19 3.50 6.49 12.93
C VAL A 19 3.79 5.29 13.82
N THR A 20 4.87 4.60 13.52
CA THR A 20 5.31 3.43 14.27
C THR A 20 6.77 3.58 14.71
N ASP A 21 7.15 2.91 15.77
CA ASP A 21 8.52 2.70 16.20
C ASP A 21 9.02 1.27 15.94
N HIS A 22 8.18 0.44 15.33
CA HIS A 22 8.58 -0.91 14.95
C HIS A 22 9.68 -0.86 13.87
N ALA A 23 10.69 -1.69 14.06
CA ALA A 23 11.78 -1.83 13.09
C ALA A 23 11.42 -2.70 11.87
N ASN A 24 10.26 -3.37 11.89
CA ASN A 24 9.85 -4.35 10.90
C ASN A 24 8.47 -4.02 10.33
N ASP A 25 8.43 -3.68 9.05
CA ASP A 25 7.21 -3.33 8.32
C ASP A 25 6.16 -4.46 8.28
N LYS A 26 6.56 -5.71 8.51
CA LYS A 26 5.60 -6.84 8.60
C LYS A 26 4.56 -6.67 9.70
N GLN A 27 4.85 -5.88 10.72
CA GLN A 27 3.93 -5.62 11.83
C GLN A 27 2.87 -4.57 11.49
N GLU A 28 3.04 -3.83 10.38
CA GLU A 28 2.20 -2.69 10.04
C GLU A 28 0.95 -3.05 9.23
N VAL A 29 0.89 -4.26 8.65
CA VAL A 29 -0.29 -4.68 7.86
C VAL A 29 -1.53 -4.85 8.75
N ALA A 30 -1.39 -5.45 9.93
CA ALA A 30 -2.53 -5.65 10.83
C ALA A 30 -3.16 -4.31 11.28
N PRO A 31 -2.41 -3.35 11.86
CA PRO A 31 -2.96 -2.06 12.24
C PRO A 31 -3.46 -1.23 11.04
N CYS A 32 -2.87 -1.39 9.85
CA CYS A 32 -3.36 -0.78 8.62
C CYS A 32 -4.75 -1.32 8.26
N LEU A 33 -4.94 -2.64 8.23
CA LEU A 33 -6.23 -3.27 7.92
C LEU A 33 -7.32 -2.90 8.96
N GLU A 34 -6.98 -2.81 10.25
CA GLU A 34 -7.90 -2.34 11.28
C GLU A 34 -8.41 -0.92 11.00
N ARG A 35 -7.49 0.01 10.66
CA ARG A 35 -7.87 1.40 10.36
C ARG A 35 -8.66 1.51 9.07
N LEU A 36 -8.30 0.72 8.07
CA LEU A 36 -9.04 0.66 6.80
C LEU A 36 -10.45 0.11 7.01
N GLY A 37 -10.61 -0.93 7.84
CA GLY A 37 -11.91 -1.49 8.18
C GLY A 37 -12.79 -0.57 9.04
N ALA A 38 -12.21 0.43 9.69
CA ALA A 38 -12.93 1.46 10.45
C ALA A 38 -13.37 2.66 9.58
N LEU A 39 -13.02 2.68 8.29
CA LEU A 39 -13.46 3.75 7.39
C LEU A 39 -14.98 3.69 7.17
N PRO A 40 -15.65 4.85 7.02
CA PRO A 40 -17.07 4.88 6.70
C PRO A 40 -17.39 4.15 5.39
N GLU A 41 -18.45 3.34 5.37
CA GLU A 41 -18.91 2.59 4.20
C GLU A 41 -19.14 3.46 2.95
N VAL A 42 -19.47 4.75 3.14
CA VAL A 42 -19.66 5.71 2.05
C VAL A 42 -18.39 5.92 1.20
N LEU A 43 -17.22 5.57 1.73
CA LEU A 43 -15.94 5.65 0.98
C LEU A 43 -15.70 4.44 0.08
N GLY A 44 -16.61 3.46 0.10
CA GLY A 44 -16.51 2.24 -0.69
C GLY A 44 -15.70 1.14 -0.01
N GLU A 45 -15.56 0.03 -0.69
CA GLU A 45 -14.85 -1.16 -0.22
C GLU A 45 -13.41 -1.17 -0.73
N ILE A 46 -12.52 -1.74 0.08
CA ILE A 46 -11.12 -1.90 -0.28
C ILE A 46 -10.95 -3.25 -0.97
N GLU A 47 -10.70 -3.22 -2.27
CA GLU A 47 -10.55 -4.44 -3.06
C GLU A 47 -9.15 -5.07 -2.94
N ALA A 48 -8.11 -4.25 -2.81
CA ALA A 48 -6.74 -4.73 -2.88
C ALA A 48 -5.77 -3.91 -2.02
N LEU A 49 -4.76 -4.58 -1.47
CA LEU A 49 -3.61 -3.99 -0.79
C LEU A 49 -2.33 -4.24 -1.59
N LEU A 50 -1.68 -3.16 -2.02
CA LEU A 50 -0.41 -3.20 -2.72
C LEU A 50 0.70 -2.73 -1.78
N ALA A 51 1.61 -3.61 -1.40
CA ALA A 51 2.74 -3.26 -0.53
C ALA A 51 4.05 -3.84 -1.06
N ASP A 52 5.19 -3.38 -0.54
CA ASP A 52 6.47 -3.91 -0.97
C ASP A 52 6.85 -5.21 -0.23
N THR A 53 8.03 -5.75 -0.55
CA THR A 53 8.51 -7.01 0.03
C THR A 53 8.72 -6.95 1.55
N GLY A 54 8.92 -5.75 2.12
CA GLY A 54 9.08 -5.55 3.56
C GLY A 54 7.86 -5.98 4.36
N TYR A 55 6.67 -5.92 3.75
CA TYR A 55 5.40 -6.30 4.37
C TYR A 55 5.03 -7.78 4.19
N HIS A 56 5.81 -8.54 3.39
CA HIS A 56 5.48 -9.92 3.09
C HIS A 56 5.65 -10.84 4.31
N SER A 57 4.58 -11.53 4.67
CA SER A 57 4.56 -12.70 5.55
C SER A 57 3.29 -13.50 5.29
N GLU A 58 3.32 -14.82 5.52
CA GLU A 58 2.11 -15.66 5.37
C GLU A 58 0.96 -15.12 6.24
N ALA A 59 1.26 -14.76 7.49
CA ALA A 59 0.27 -14.19 8.40
C ALA A 59 -0.37 -12.89 7.86
N ASN A 60 0.35 -12.05 7.13
CA ASN A 60 -0.20 -10.84 6.53
C ASN A 60 -1.07 -11.16 5.31
N LEU A 61 -0.68 -12.14 4.51
CA LEU A 61 -1.49 -12.62 3.38
C LEU A 61 -2.80 -13.25 3.86
N ASP A 62 -2.75 -14.02 4.95
CA ASP A 62 -3.94 -14.61 5.58
C ASP A 62 -4.88 -13.54 6.14
N ARG A 63 -4.32 -12.47 6.78
CA ARG A 63 -5.12 -11.34 7.26
C ARG A 63 -5.82 -10.59 6.13
N CYS A 64 -5.13 -10.33 5.02
CA CYS A 64 -5.75 -9.73 3.83
C CYS A 64 -6.89 -10.61 3.30
N ALA A 65 -6.67 -11.92 3.17
CA ALA A 65 -7.67 -12.86 2.70
C ALA A 65 -8.89 -12.93 3.64
N THR A 66 -8.66 -12.93 4.96
CA THR A 66 -9.73 -12.90 5.97
C THR A 66 -10.56 -11.61 5.90
N ALA A 67 -9.92 -10.49 5.57
CA ALA A 67 -10.59 -9.21 5.36
C ALA A 67 -11.26 -9.08 3.97
N GLY A 68 -11.19 -10.10 3.11
CA GLY A 68 -11.71 -10.05 1.74
C GLY A 68 -10.89 -9.17 0.78
N ILE A 69 -9.65 -8.83 1.15
CA ILE A 69 -8.78 -7.91 0.42
C ILE A 69 -7.74 -8.71 -0.38
N ASP A 70 -7.66 -8.45 -1.67
CA ASP A 70 -6.65 -9.05 -2.54
C ASP A 70 -5.26 -8.48 -2.23
N SER A 71 -4.35 -9.33 -1.74
CA SER A 71 -2.97 -8.93 -1.50
C SER A 71 -2.13 -8.93 -2.79
N TYR A 72 -1.29 -7.92 -2.94
CA TYR A 72 -0.24 -7.80 -3.95
C TYR A 72 1.08 -7.45 -3.24
N ILE A 73 1.64 -8.41 -2.51
CA ILE A 73 2.84 -8.24 -1.68
C ILE A 73 3.89 -9.28 -2.13
N PRO A 74 4.92 -8.88 -2.88
CA PRO A 74 5.92 -9.82 -3.37
C PRO A 74 6.75 -10.42 -2.23
N GLU A 75 7.06 -11.71 -2.31
CA GLU A 75 7.98 -12.38 -1.39
C GLU A 75 9.43 -11.88 -1.54
N ALA A 76 9.84 -11.62 -2.78
CA ALA A 76 11.17 -11.14 -3.12
C ALA A 76 11.11 -9.90 -4.02
N ARG A 77 12.20 -9.12 -3.98
CA ARG A 77 12.31 -7.92 -4.82
C ARG A 77 12.22 -8.28 -6.30
N GLN A 78 11.23 -7.72 -6.98
CA GLN A 78 11.03 -7.93 -8.42
C GLN A 78 12.11 -7.21 -9.24
N ARG A 79 12.56 -7.84 -10.33
CA ARG A 79 13.48 -7.20 -11.28
C ARG A 79 12.78 -6.03 -11.98
N HIS A 80 13.47 -4.89 -12.07
CA HIS A 80 12.94 -3.70 -12.75
C HIS A 80 12.71 -3.93 -14.25
N ASN A 81 13.60 -4.69 -14.90
CA ASN A 81 13.52 -4.98 -16.32
C ASN A 81 13.62 -6.51 -16.52
N PRO A 82 12.50 -7.23 -16.47
CA PRO A 82 12.50 -8.64 -16.81
C PRO A 82 12.82 -8.85 -18.29
N PRO A 83 13.44 -9.98 -18.68
CA PRO A 83 13.71 -10.34 -20.06
C PRO A 83 12.46 -10.28 -20.94
N LEU A 84 12.64 -9.99 -22.25
CA LEU A 84 11.52 -9.87 -23.18
C LEU A 84 10.63 -11.12 -23.19
N ALA A 85 11.23 -12.31 -23.15
CA ALA A 85 10.52 -13.59 -23.09
C ALA A 85 9.56 -13.67 -21.87
N GLU A 86 9.99 -13.18 -20.69
CA GLU A 86 9.17 -13.16 -19.49
C GLU A 86 8.03 -12.12 -19.59
N ARG A 87 8.27 -11.01 -20.31
CA ARG A 87 7.26 -9.97 -20.54
C ARG A 87 6.19 -10.42 -21.53
N LEU A 88 6.53 -11.26 -22.51
CA LEU A 88 5.65 -11.78 -23.55
C LEU A 88 5.01 -13.12 -23.19
N ALA A 89 5.46 -13.76 -22.11
CA ALA A 89 4.91 -15.03 -21.65
C ALA A 89 3.40 -14.92 -21.38
N ASP A 90 2.67 -15.98 -21.64
CA ASP A 90 1.25 -16.07 -21.30
C ASP A 90 1.06 -16.06 -19.78
N ASP A 91 -0.13 -15.67 -19.36
CA ASP A 91 -0.49 -15.70 -17.95
C ASP A 91 -0.45 -17.16 -17.44
N PRO A 92 0.09 -17.38 -16.23
CA PRO A 92 0.10 -18.72 -15.66
C PRO A 92 -1.34 -19.22 -15.45
N PRO A 93 -1.58 -20.53 -15.62
CA PRO A 93 -2.89 -21.11 -15.35
C PRO A 93 -3.31 -20.82 -13.90
N ALA A 94 -4.61 -20.65 -13.69
CA ALA A 94 -5.16 -20.47 -12.35
C ALA A 94 -4.78 -21.67 -11.46
N PRO A 95 -4.43 -21.44 -10.19
CA PRO A 95 -4.12 -22.52 -9.27
C PRO A 95 -5.35 -23.44 -9.11
N ALA A 96 -5.12 -24.75 -9.07
CA ALA A 96 -6.19 -25.74 -8.94
C ALA A 96 -6.81 -25.69 -7.53
N GLY A 97 -8.12 -25.88 -7.43
CA GLY A 97 -8.86 -25.91 -6.16
C GLY A 97 -8.93 -24.58 -5.45
N GLN A 98 -8.96 -24.59 -4.11
CA GLN A 98 -8.88 -23.40 -3.28
C GLN A 98 -7.41 -23.12 -2.90
N PRO A 99 -6.77 -22.14 -3.54
CA PRO A 99 -5.38 -21.84 -3.25
C PRO A 99 -5.23 -21.23 -1.85
N THR A 100 -4.11 -21.48 -1.21
CA THR A 100 -3.73 -20.74 -0.01
C THR A 100 -3.59 -19.24 -0.34
N PRO A 101 -3.77 -18.32 0.62
CA PRO A 101 -3.56 -16.89 0.41
C PRO A 101 -2.20 -16.56 -0.21
N ALA A 102 -1.14 -17.28 0.18
CA ALA A 102 0.19 -17.14 -0.39
C ALA A 102 0.23 -17.55 -1.87
N ALA A 103 -0.37 -18.70 -2.22
CA ALA A 103 -0.44 -19.16 -3.61
C ALA A 103 -1.28 -18.21 -4.49
N ALA A 104 -2.38 -17.72 -3.97
CA ALA A 104 -3.23 -16.74 -4.65
C ALA A 104 -2.49 -15.42 -4.90
N ASN A 105 -1.80 -14.88 -3.88
CA ASN A 105 -0.96 -13.68 -4.01
C ASN A 105 0.16 -13.88 -5.04
N ALA A 106 0.88 -15.00 -4.97
CA ALA A 106 1.96 -15.31 -5.91
C ALA A 106 1.45 -15.46 -7.35
N HIS A 107 0.28 -16.08 -7.54
CA HIS A 107 -0.36 -16.20 -8.85
C HIS A 107 -0.75 -14.80 -9.39
N ARG A 108 -1.47 -13.98 -8.61
CA ARG A 108 -1.85 -12.62 -9.02
C ARG A 108 -0.66 -11.80 -9.50
N LEU A 109 0.44 -11.81 -8.75
CA LEU A 109 1.66 -11.07 -9.10
C LEU A 109 2.36 -11.55 -10.38
N ARG A 110 2.04 -12.76 -10.89
CA ARG A 110 2.60 -13.31 -12.12
C ARG A 110 1.74 -13.03 -13.35
N THR A 111 0.46 -12.72 -13.19
CA THR A 111 -0.44 -12.36 -14.29
C THR A 111 -0.12 -10.99 -14.86
N ARG A 112 -0.47 -10.72 -16.12
CA ARG A 112 -0.33 -9.38 -16.75
C ARG A 112 -1.15 -8.33 -16.01
N ALA A 113 -2.40 -8.66 -15.68
CA ALA A 113 -3.28 -7.77 -14.93
C ALA A 113 -2.73 -7.45 -13.54
N GLY A 114 -2.25 -8.45 -12.81
CA GLY A 114 -1.67 -8.26 -11.50
C GLY A 114 -0.37 -7.47 -11.51
N LYS A 115 0.51 -7.69 -12.49
CA LYS A 115 1.72 -6.87 -12.70
C LYS A 115 1.36 -5.40 -12.96
N ALA A 116 0.36 -5.14 -13.80
CA ALA A 116 -0.12 -3.78 -14.07
C ALA A 116 -0.73 -3.13 -12.82
N ARG A 117 -1.53 -3.88 -12.04
CA ARG A 117 -2.08 -3.40 -10.77
C ARG A 117 -0.98 -3.08 -9.76
N TYR A 118 -0.02 -4.00 -9.57
CA TYR A 118 1.10 -3.79 -8.64
C TYR A 118 2.01 -2.60 -9.04
N ALA A 119 2.18 -2.36 -10.34
CA ALA A 119 2.96 -1.22 -10.83
C ALA A 119 2.39 0.14 -10.38
N LYS A 120 1.07 0.24 -10.15
CA LYS A 120 0.43 1.46 -9.61
C LYS A 120 1.02 1.88 -8.26
N ARG A 121 1.54 0.95 -7.44
CA ARG A 121 2.16 1.25 -6.14
C ARG A 121 3.22 2.35 -6.24
N LYS A 122 4.14 2.24 -7.22
CA LYS A 122 5.19 3.25 -7.41
C LYS A 122 4.62 4.60 -7.82
N ALA A 123 3.66 4.60 -8.72
CA ALA A 123 3.05 5.83 -9.21
C ALA A 123 2.20 6.55 -8.14
N THR A 124 1.77 5.84 -7.09
CA THR A 124 0.95 6.41 -6.02
C THR A 124 1.78 6.77 -4.79
N VAL A 125 2.17 5.79 -3.99
CA VAL A 125 2.82 6.02 -2.68
C VAL A 125 4.13 6.79 -2.82
N GLU A 126 5.00 6.39 -3.75
CA GLU A 126 6.28 7.08 -3.95
C GLU A 126 6.07 8.53 -4.41
N THR A 127 5.07 8.78 -5.27
CA THR A 127 4.73 10.13 -5.73
C THR A 127 4.21 10.99 -4.58
N VAL A 128 3.27 10.48 -3.76
CA VAL A 128 2.71 11.21 -2.62
C VAL A 128 3.81 11.57 -1.62
N PHE A 129 4.61 10.60 -1.18
CA PHE A 129 5.73 10.86 -0.28
C PHE A 129 6.79 11.79 -0.90
N GLY A 130 7.05 11.66 -2.20
CA GLY A 130 7.96 12.53 -2.93
C GLY A 130 7.50 14.00 -2.87
N ILE A 131 6.23 14.27 -3.12
CA ILE A 131 5.66 15.61 -3.06
C ILE A 131 5.64 16.14 -1.63
N ILE A 132 5.24 15.34 -0.64
CA ILE A 132 5.28 15.73 0.78
C ILE A 132 6.70 16.16 1.17
N LYS A 133 7.72 15.38 0.79
CA LYS A 133 9.11 15.65 1.15
C LYS A 133 9.73 16.83 0.38
N HIS A 134 9.48 16.92 -0.93
CA HIS A 134 10.20 17.85 -1.79
C HIS A 134 9.43 19.13 -2.12
N VAL A 135 8.09 19.06 -2.20
CA VAL A 135 7.26 20.21 -2.52
C VAL A 135 6.70 20.86 -1.26
N GLN A 136 6.17 20.07 -0.32
CA GLN A 136 5.67 20.58 0.96
C GLN A 136 6.80 20.81 1.98
N GLY A 137 8.00 20.31 1.72
CA GLY A 137 9.17 20.52 2.57
C GLY A 137 9.21 19.68 3.85
N PHE A 138 8.27 18.75 4.04
CA PHE A 138 8.22 17.92 5.24
C PHE A 138 9.20 16.74 5.11
N ARG A 139 10.43 16.94 5.57
CA ARG A 139 11.53 15.96 5.45
C ARG A 139 11.81 15.20 6.73
N GLN A 140 11.40 15.73 7.87
CA GLN A 140 11.63 15.16 9.20
C GLN A 140 10.56 15.61 10.16
N PHE A 141 10.31 14.81 11.18
CA PHE A 141 9.47 15.21 12.30
C PHE A 141 10.14 16.27 13.15
N LEU A 142 9.39 17.29 13.54
CA LEU A 142 9.84 18.38 14.39
C LEU A 142 9.50 18.13 15.86
N LEU A 143 8.42 17.39 16.11
CA LEU A 143 7.97 17.03 17.45
C LEU A 143 8.69 15.74 17.95
N ARG A 144 8.58 15.48 19.24
CA ARG A 144 9.18 14.32 19.89
C ARG A 144 8.12 13.50 20.63
N GLY A 145 8.34 12.18 20.68
CA GLY A 145 7.42 11.22 21.27
C GLY A 145 6.33 10.79 20.29
N LEU A 146 5.93 9.52 20.37
CA LEU A 146 5.06 8.87 19.40
C LEU A 146 3.73 9.63 19.20
N GLN A 147 3.08 10.02 20.29
CA GLN A 147 1.79 10.71 20.25
C GLN A 147 1.87 12.08 19.54
N ALA A 148 2.89 12.88 19.86
CA ALA A 148 3.08 14.19 19.24
C ALA A 148 3.42 14.07 17.75
N VAL A 149 4.30 13.14 17.40
CA VAL A 149 4.69 12.84 16.02
C VAL A 149 3.52 12.27 15.21
N GLN A 150 2.65 11.47 15.83
CA GLN A 150 1.41 10.99 15.21
C GLN A 150 0.48 12.16 14.83
N GLY A 151 0.34 13.15 15.73
CA GLY A 151 -0.44 14.37 15.45
C GLY A 151 0.18 15.21 14.34
N GLU A 152 1.51 15.35 14.33
CA GLU A 152 2.24 16.06 13.28
C GLU A 152 2.03 15.39 11.92
N TRP A 153 2.16 14.05 11.86
CA TRP A 153 1.93 13.29 10.64
C TRP A 153 0.48 13.40 10.15
N ALA A 154 -0.49 13.34 11.06
CA ALA A 154 -1.91 13.51 10.72
C ALA A 154 -2.17 14.87 10.06
N LEU A 155 -1.57 15.97 10.56
CA LEU A 155 -1.69 17.29 9.95
C LEU A 155 -1.06 17.37 8.56
N VAL A 156 0.08 16.71 8.35
CA VAL A 156 0.71 16.63 7.02
C VAL A 156 -0.18 15.89 6.03
N CYS A 157 -0.73 14.75 6.44
CA CYS A 157 -1.66 13.96 5.62
C CYS A 157 -2.96 14.73 5.31
N LEU A 158 -3.50 15.45 6.29
CA LEU A 158 -4.67 16.33 6.10
C LEU A 158 -4.36 17.43 5.09
N GLY A 159 -3.23 18.10 5.22
CA GLY A 159 -2.79 19.14 4.27
C GLY A 159 -2.64 18.61 2.84
N TRP A 160 -2.09 17.39 2.70
CA TRP A 160 -2.04 16.69 1.41
C TRP A 160 -3.45 16.43 0.86
N ASN A 161 -4.33 15.82 1.68
CA ASN A 161 -5.67 15.45 1.24
C ASN A 161 -6.52 16.67 0.85
N LEU A 162 -6.46 17.77 1.59
CA LEU A 162 -7.16 19.01 1.23
C LEU A 162 -6.71 19.53 -0.13
N LYS A 163 -5.39 19.58 -0.36
CA LYS A 163 -4.82 20.02 -1.63
C LYS A 163 -5.22 19.08 -2.78
N ARG A 164 -5.26 17.76 -2.52
CA ARG A 164 -5.65 16.77 -3.53
C ARG A 164 -7.13 16.84 -3.85
N LEU A 165 -8.00 16.96 -2.84
CA LEU A 165 -9.45 17.13 -3.02
C LEU A 165 -9.76 18.39 -3.84
N PHE A 166 -9.06 19.49 -3.58
CA PHE A 166 -9.21 20.70 -4.38
C PHE A 166 -8.86 20.47 -5.84
N ALA A 167 -7.77 19.74 -6.12
CA ALA A 167 -7.35 19.41 -7.47
C ALA A 167 -8.30 18.42 -8.18
N LEU A 168 -8.98 17.53 -7.43
CA LEU A 168 -9.94 16.57 -7.98
C LEU A 168 -11.31 17.22 -8.29
N LYS A 169 -11.63 18.30 -7.61
CA LYS A 169 -12.90 19.02 -7.82
C LYS A 169 -12.91 19.85 -9.13
N GLY A 170 -11.74 20.07 -9.74
CA GLY A 170 -11.58 20.83 -10.99
C GLY A 170 -11.52 22.31 -10.71
#